data_cac85d02bef5e2601b5e2c272f549a08
#
_entry.id   cac85d02bef5e2601b5e2c272f549a08
#
_cell.length_a   1.000
_cell.length_b   1.000
_cell.length_c   1.000
_cell.angle_alpha   90.00
_cell.angle_beta   90.00
_cell.angle_gamma   90.00
#
_symmetry.space_group_name_H-M   'P 1'
#
loop_
_entity.id
_entity.type
_entity.pdbx_description
1 polymer ?
#
loop_
_entity_poly.entity_id
_entity_poly.type
_entity_poly.pdbx_seq_one_letter_code
_entity_poly.pdbx_strand_id
1 'polypeptide(L)'
;ITSFKGEDRNPVWATDGSSFYYLSEEKGSFNIFKNDLTGRNSRQITNHTMHPVRFLTSDNNGNLCYGYDGEIYTVKEGTQPKKVDVQIISDKVENDLIHQLKASGATDIAVSPNGKEVAFIVRGDVYVTSVDYETTKQITNTPQQERDLDFSPDGRSLVYSAERGETWGVYQSSLVRKNDKYFTYAQELKEEPLVVNSQTSFQPMYSPDGKEVAFLENRTTLRVINL
;
A
#
# COMPACT_ATOMS: atom_id res chain seq x y z
N ILE A 1 12.04 -36.00 38.02
CA ILE A 1 12.05 -36.91 36.86
C ILE A 1 13.31 -36.67 36.02
N THR A 2 13.71 -35.43 35.76
CA THR A 2 15.00 -35.13 35.13
C THR A 2 16.08 -35.02 36.20
N SER A 3 17.33 -35.45 35.90
CA SER A 3 18.47 -35.39 36.81
C SER A 3 19.56 -34.43 36.36
N PHE A 4 19.37 -33.73 35.25
CA PHE A 4 20.27 -32.77 34.73
C PHE A 4 20.33 -31.52 35.68
N LYS A 5 21.55 -30.98 35.91
CA LYS A 5 21.76 -29.88 36.83
C LYS A 5 21.54 -28.49 36.21
N GLY A 6 21.31 -28.42 34.92
CA GLY A 6 20.96 -27.20 34.19
C GLY A 6 19.45 -27.00 34.10
N GLU A 7 19.04 -26.18 33.15
CA GLU A 7 17.64 -25.81 33.02
C GLU A 7 16.86 -26.79 32.10
N ASP A 8 15.74 -27.29 32.62
CA ASP A 8 14.71 -28.03 31.88
C ASP A 8 13.39 -27.26 31.99
N ARG A 9 12.69 -27.07 30.86
CA ARG A 9 11.47 -26.24 30.81
C ARG A 9 10.46 -26.66 29.75
N ASN A 10 9.28 -26.04 29.75
CA ASN A 10 8.21 -26.22 28.78
C ASN A 10 7.82 -27.69 28.58
N PRO A 11 7.43 -28.46 29.61
CA PRO A 11 6.99 -29.83 29.43
C PRO A 11 5.65 -29.89 28.67
N VAL A 12 5.54 -30.80 27.72
CA VAL A 12 4.31 -31.15 27.02
C VAL A 12 4.12 -32.67 27.00
N TRP A 13 2.90 -33.13 27.18
CA TRP A 13 2.61 -34.57 27.19
C TRP A 13 2.72 -35.14 25.79
N ALA A 14 3.25 -36.35 25.69
CA ALA A 14 3.09 -37.20 24.52
C ALA A 14 1.66 -37.74 24.47
N THR A 15 1.18 -38.04 23.28
CA THR A 15 -0.21 -38.49 23.04
C THR A 15 -0.54 -39.81 23.71
N ASP A 16 0.48 -40.61 24.03
CA ASP A 16 0.37 -41.91 24.72
C ASP A 16 0.14 -41.75 26.24
N GLY A 17 0.29 -40.53 26.80
CA GLY A 17 0.18 -40.25 28.21
C GLY A 17 1.24 -40.93 29.10
N SER A 18 2.18 -41.66 28.55
CA SER A 18 3.23 -42.40 29.27
C SER A 18 4.59 -41.73 29.26
N SER A 19 4.74 -40.69 28.46
CA SER A 19 5.96 -39.92 28.25
C SER A 19 5.66 -38.45 28.04
N PHE A 20 6.68 -37.61 28.09
CA PHE A 20 6.58 -36.17 27.86
C PHE A 20 7.78 -35.68 27.09
N TYR A 21 7.58 -34.56 26.37
CA TYR A 21 8.62 -33.77 25.74
C TYR A 21 8.91 -32.56 26.58
N TYR A 22 10.15 -32.05 26.53
CA TYR A 22 10.58 -30.88 27.24
C TYR A 22 11.78 -30.24 26.55
N LEU A 23 12.06 -29.00 26.87
CA LEU A 23 13.27 -28.31 26.43
C LEU A 23 14.36 -28.50 27.48
N SER A 24 15.55 -28.96 27.04
CA SER A 24 16.72 -29.07 27.90
C SER A 24 17.97 -28.54 27.22
N GLU A 25 18.83 -27.91 27.97
CA GLU A 25 20.15 -27.45 27.53
C GLU A 25 21.27 -28.49 27.79
N GLU A 26 20.92 -29.71 28.11
CA GLU A 26 21.87 -30.77 28.48
C GLU A 26 23.00 -30.97 27.46
N LYS A 27 22.79 -30.66 26.19
CA LYS A 27 23.80 -30.77 25.11
C LYS A 27 24.32 -29.42 24.64
N GLY A 28 24.30 -28.39 25.52
CA GLY A 28 24.91 -27.09 25.29
C GLY A 28 23.95 -25.99 24.79
N SER A 29 22.84 -26.36 24.14
CA SER A 29 21.77 -25.43 23.75
C SER A 29 20.44 -26.11 23.93
N PHE A 30 19.39 -25.31 24.21
CA PHE A 30 18.04 -25.87 24.35
C PHE A 30 17.60 -26.59 23.09
N ASN A 31 17.27 -27.84 23.27
CA ASN A 31 16.69 -28.72 22.28
C ASN A 31 15.51 -29.48 22.88
N ILE A 32 14.71 -30.12 22.04
CA ILE A 32 13.60 -30.97 22.49
C ILE A 32 14.15 -32.31 22.91
N PHE A 33 13.80 -32.74 24.10
CA PHE A 33 14.04 -34.06 24.63
C PHE A 33 12.71 -34.76 24.93
N LYS A 34 12.71 -36.06 24.90
CA LYS A 34 11.62 -36.92 25.38
C LYS A 34 12.08 -37.74 26.55
N ASN A 35 11.25 -37.91 27.56
CA ASN A 35 11.52 -38.82 28.67
C ASN A 35 10.24 -39.56 29.08
N ASP A 36 10.42 -40.72 29.72
CA ASP A 36 9.31 -41.42 30.38
C ASP A 36 9.06 -40.88 31.81
N LEU A 37 7.99 -41.30 32.42
CA LEU A 37 7.66 -40.88 33.78
C LEU A 37 8.61 -41.43 34.86
N THR A 38 9.47 -42.39 34.54
CA THR A 38 10.50 -42.92 35.44
C THR A 38 11.78 -42.07 35.43
N GLY A 39 11.95 -41.20 34.43
CA GLY A 39 13.13 -40.35 34.25
C GLY A 39 14.37 -41.12 33.71
N ARG A 40 14.24 -42.38 33.27
CA ARG A 40 15.38 -43.23 32.90
C ARG A 40 15.64 -43.31 31.41
N ASN A 41 14.70 -42.86 30.58
CA ASN A 41 14.75 -43.00 29.11
C ASN A 41 14.75 -41.67 28.40
N SER A 42 15.63 -40.75 28.86
CA SER A 42 15.81 -39.46 28.20
C SER A 42 16.47 -39.62 26.83
N ARG A 43 15.90 -39.00 25.79
CA ARG A 43 16.49 -38.93 24.47
C ARG A 43 16.24 -37.60 23.79
N GLN A 44 17.21 -37.17 23.04
CA GLN A 44 17.14 -35.92 22.26
C GLN A 44 16.31 -36.15 20.96
N ILE A 45 15.43 -35.19 20.66
CA ILE A 45 14.56 -35.23 19.47
C ILE A 45 15.06 -34.25 18.40
N THR A 46 15.53 -33.05 18.79
CA THR A 46 16.10 -32.07 17.88
C THR A 46 17.58 -31.85 18.18
N ASN A 47 18.35 -31.41 17.17
CA ASN A 47 19.79 -31.19 17.31
C ASN A 47 20.20 -29.85 16.71
N HIS A 48 19.64 -28.75 17.24
CA HIS A 48 19.99 -27.38 16.86
C HIS A 48 21.20 -26.92 17.67
N THR A 49 22.16 -26.25 17.01
CA THR A 49 23.45 -25.89 17.64
C THR A 49 23.68 -24.38 17.76
N MET A 50 23.06 -23.57 16.89
CA MET A 50 23.32 -22.13 16.82
C MET A 50 22.47 -21.32 17.82
N HIS A 51 21.19 -21.63 17.94
CA HIS A 51 20.22 -20.91 18.77
C HIS A 51 19.43 -21.88 19.66
N PRO A 52 18.90 -21.41 20.78
CA PRO A 52 18.04 -22.22 21.63
C PRO A 52 16.65 -22.43 21.00
N VAL A 53 16.13 -23.65 21.11
CA VAL A 53 14.74 -23.96 20.85
C VAL A 53 13.85 -23.34 21.93
N ARG A 54 12.68 -22.78 21.54
CA ARG A 54 11.73 -22.09 22.42
C ARG A 54 10.28 -22.45 22.07
N PHE A 55 9.36 -22.16 22.98
CA PHE A 55 7.92 -22.22 22.75
C PHE A 55 7.40 -23.60 22.30
N LEU A 56 7.89 -24.67 22.96
CA LEU A 56 7.45 -26.04 22.64
C LEU A 56 5.96 -26.23 22.94
N THR A 57 5.26 -26.80 21.97
CA THR A 57 3.88 -27.27 22.10
C THR A 57 3.68 -28.56 21.30
N SER A 58 2.59 -29.28 21.54
CA SER A 58 2.23 -30.51 20.83
C SER A 58 0.77 -30.51 20.39
N ASP A 59 0.47 -31.19 19.30
CA ASP A 59 -0.90 -31.49 18.89
C ASP A 59 -1.33 -32.92 19.31
N ASN A 60 -2.62 -33.25 19.09
CA ASN A 60 -3.17 -34.56 19.40
C ASN A 60 -2.69 -35.70 18.48
N ASN A 61 -1.93 -35.38 17.44
CA ASN A 61 -1.38 -36.36 16.48
C ASN A 61 0.11 -36.66 16.72
N GLY A 62 0.69 -36.08 17.78
CA GLY A 62 2.10 -36.27 18.15
C GLY A 62 3.07 -35.41 17.33
N ASN A 63 2.59 -34.37 16.65
CA ASN A 63 3.47 -33.36 16.08
C ASN A 63 3.86 -32.36 17.17
N LEU A 64 5.12 -32.01 17.21
CA LEU A 64 5.68 -30.96 18.05
C LEU A 64 5.85 -29.71 17.22
N CYS A 65 5.49 -28.54 17.78
CA CYS A 65 5.73 -27.24 17.19
C CYS A 65 6.58 -26.41 18.13
N TYR A 66 7.54 -25.66 17.59
CA TYR A 66 8.49 -24.88 18.38
C TYR A 66 9.09 -23.72 17.58
N GLY A 67 9.63 -22.74 18.29
CA GLY A 67 10.39 -21.63 17.72
C GLY A 67 11.89 -21.92 17.70
N TYR A 68 12.54 -21.61 16.58
CA TYR A 68 13.99 -21.67 16.43
C TYR A 68 14.45 -20.59 15.46
N ASP A 69 15.44 -19.79 15.85
CA ASP A 69 16.03 -18.72 15.03
C ASP A 69 14.98 -17.76 14.42
N GLY A 70 14.00 -17.34 15.24
CA GLY A 70 12.92 -16.45 14.80
C GLY A 70 11.84 -17.07 13.93
N GLU A 71 11.96 -18.37 13.59
CA GLU A 71 11.06 -19.09 12.70
C GLU A 71 10.30 -20.20 13.45
N ILE A 72 9.22 -20.69 12.86
CA ILE A 72 8.39 -21.76 13.39
C ILE A 72 8.78 -23.07 12.71
N TYR A 73 8.96 -24.11 13.52
CA TYR A 73 9.27 -25.47 13.05
C TYR A 73 8.27 -26.48 13.59
N THR A 74 8.08 -27.54 12.83
CA THR A 74 7.39 -28.74 13.29
C THR A 74 8.30 -29.96 13.17
N VAL A 75 8.13 -30.91 14.09
CA VAL A 75 8.81 -32.19 14.04
C VAL A 75 7.90 -33.26 14.62
N LYS A 76 7.92 -34.45 14.01
CA LYS A 76 7.35 -35.66 14.61
C LYS A 76 8.49 -36.57 15.00
N GLU A 77 8.30 -37.30 16.08
CA GLU A 77 9.31 -38.26 16.52
C GLU A 77 9.76 -39.20 15.39
N GLY A 78 11.08 -39.34 15.20
CA GLY A 78 11.65 -40.13 14.11
C GLY A 78 11.73 -39.41 12.76
N THR A 79 11.32 -38.17 12.66
CA THR A 79 11.43 -37.36 11.42
C THR A 79 12.39 -36.18 11.60
N GLN A 80 12.81 -35.57 10.49
CA GLN A 80 13.59 -34.34 10.52
C GLN A 80 12.68 -33.14 10.77
N PRO A 81 13.17 -32.10 11.48
CA PRO A 81 12.48 -30.85 11.63
C PRO A 81 12.17 -30.20 10.29
N LYS A 82 10.94 -29.65 10.16
CA LYS A 82 10.48 -28.92 8.98
C LYS A 82 10.08 -27.51 9.37
N LYS A 83 10.65 -26.51 8.69
CA LYS A 83 10.21 -25.11 8.81
C LYS A 83 8.79 -24.98 8.30
N VAL A 84 7.98 -24.21 9.03
CA VAL A 84 6.63 -23.84 8.59
C VAL A 84 6.73 -22.59 7.73
N ASP A 85 6.24 -22.67 6.50
CA ASP A 85 6.12 -21.49 5.62
C ASP A 85 4.86 -20.74 6.02
N VAL A 86 5.04 -19.58 6.65
CA VAL A 86 3.95 -18.70 7.08
C VAL A 86 3.77 -17.61 6.05
N GLN A 87 2.70 -17.68 5.27
CA GLN A 87 2.29 -16.61 4.37
C GLN A 87 1.29 -15.70 5.07
N ILE A 88 1.67 -14.47 5.31
CA ILE A 88 0.77 -13.44 5.83
C ILE A 88 0.15 -12.72 4.62
N ILE A 89 -1.10 -13.04 4.32
CA ILE A 89 -1.89 -12.26 3.38
C ILE A 89 -2.47 -11.11 4.20
N SER A 90 -1.89 -9.93 4.05
CA SER A 90 -2.47 -8.71 4.60
C SER A 90 -3.03 -7.89 3.46
N ASP A 91 -4.28 -7.44 3.59
CA ASP A 91 -4.78 -6.29 2.85
C ASP A 91 -4.07 -5.03 3.39
N LYS A 92 -2.76 -4.97 3.19
CA LYS A 92 -2.01 -3.73 3.39
C LYS A 92 -2.47 -2.76 2.31
N VAL A 93 -3.55 -2.09 2.60
CA VAL A 93 -3.76 -0.75 2.06
C VAL A 93 -2.72 0.12 2.76
N GLU A 94 -1.50 0.09 2.26
CA GLU A 94 -0.55 1.14 2.57
C GLU A 94 -1.23 2.40 2.04
N ASN A 95 -1.66 3.23 2.95
CA ASN A 95 -2.22 4.52 2.59
C ASN A 95 -1.01 5.39 2.23
N ASP A 96 -0.63 5.38 0.96
CA ASP A 96 0.44 6.22 0.42
C ASP A 96 0.07 7.72 0.48
N LEU A 97 -1.14 8.03 0.97
CA LEU A 97 -1.63 9.38 1.10
C LEU A 97 -1.13 10.01 2.39
N ILE A 98 -0.29 11.02 2.26
CA ILE A 98 0.12 11.89 3.36
C ILE A 98 -0.76 13.13 3.34
N HIS A 99 -1.63 13.28 4.36
CA HIS A 99 -2.42 14.49 4.53
C HIS A 99 -1.53 15.63 5.03
N GLN A 100 -1.42 16.69 4.25
CA GLN A 100 -0.69 17.90 4.60
C GLN A 100 -1.61 19.11 4.52
N LEU A 101 -1.64 19.90 5.59
CA LEU A 101 -2.28 21.22 5.55
C LEU A 101 -1.37 22.20 4.78
N LYS A 102 -1.88 22.79 3.71
CA LYS A 102 -1.21 23.84 2.94
C LYS A 102 -2.00 25.15 3.08
N ALA A 103 -1.38 26.15 3.67
CA ALA A 103 -1.98 27.49 3.85
C ALA A 103 -1.61 28.46 2.72
N SER A 104 -0.73 28.05 1.80
CA SER A 104 -0.25 28.91 0.69
C SER A 104 0.39 28.07 -0.41
N GLY A 105 0.71 28.70 -1.55
CA GLY A 105 1.46 28.07 -2.65
C GLY A 105 0.58 27.59 -3.79
N ALA A 106 -0.70 27.92 -3.82
CA ALA A 106 -1.53 27.77 -5.02
C ALA A 106 -1.05 28.77 -6.09
N THR A 107 -0.79 28.26 -7.29
CA THR A 107 -0.28 29.06 -8.43
C THR A 107 -1.35 29.33 -9.47
N ASP A 108 -2.47 28.63 -9.42
CA ASP A 108 -3.60 28.80 -10.32
C ASP A 108 -4.89 28.33 -9.64
N ILE A 109 -6.03 28.90 -10.04
CA ILE A 109 -7.34 28.64 -9.44
C ILE A 109 -8.44 28.69 -10.49
N ALA A 110 -9.33 27.69 -10.50
CA ALA A 110 -10.58 27.68 -11.27
C ALA A 110 -11.75 27.27 -10.37
N VAL A 111 -12.89 27.93 -10.54
CA VAL A 111 -14.12 27.64 -9.77
C VAL A 111 -15.07 26.82 -10.66
N SER A 112 -15.62 25.74 -10.13
CA SER A 112 -16.62 24.95 -10.85
C SER A 112 -17.87 25.78 -11.18
N PRO A 113 -18.56 25.51 -12.30
CA PRO A 113 -19.72 26.28 -12.73
C PRO A 113 -20.85 26.35 -11.71
N ASN A 114 -20.97 25.36 -10.85
CA ASN A 114 -21.97 25.32 -9.78
C ASN A 114 -21.50 25.97 -8.47
N GLY A 115 -20.26 26.45 -8.41
CA GLY A 115 -19.66 27.06 -7.22
C GLY A 115 -19.39 26.12 -6.05
N LYS A 116 -19.41 24.79 -6.25
CA LYS A 116 -19.26 23.81 -5.18
C LYS A 116 -17.86 23.23 -5.05
N GLU A 117 -17.03 23.40 -6.06
CA GLU A 117 -15.65 22.93 -6.06
C GLU A 117 -14.71 24.03 -6.58
N VAL A 118 -13.49 24.02 -6.08
CA VAL A 118 -12.40 24.87 -6.53
C VAL A 118 -11.24 23.96 -6.94
N ALA A 119 -10.82 24.06 -8.19
CA ALA A 119 -9.59 23.48 -8.67
C ALA A 119 -8.43 24.43 -8.44
N PHE A 120 -7.28 23.93 -8.10
CA PHE A 120 -6.06 24.72 -7.89
C PHE A 120 -4.81 23.87 -8.12
N ILE A 121 -3.68 24.53 -8.36
CA ILE A 121 -2.39 23.89 -8.56
C ILE A 121 -1.48 24.17 -7.37
N VAL A 122 -0.90 23.12 -6.81
CA VAL A 122 0.15 23.21 -5.78
C VAL A 122 1.30 22.30 -6.15
N ARG A 123 2.51 22.86 -6.21
CA ARG A 123 3.75 22.15 -6.58
C ARG A 123 3.71 21.46 -7.96
N GLY A 124 2.91 21.98 -8.86
CA GLY A 124 2.77 21.45 -10.20
C GLY A 124 1.62 20.46 -10.37
N ASP A 125 1.02 19.94 -9.31
CA ASP A 125 -0.13 19.02 -9.40
C ASP A 125 -1.47 19.76 -9.25
N VAL A 126 -2.47 19.25 -9.96
CA VAL A 126 -3.86 19.70 -9.91
C VAL A 126 -4.59 19.05 -8.75
N TYR A 127 -5.26 19.87 -7.96
CA TYR A 127 -6.14 19.47 -6.87
C TYR A 127 -7.53 20.07 -7.04
N VAL A 128 -8.55 19.39 -6.52
CA VAL A 128 -9.90 19.92 -6.39
C VAL A 128 -10.35 19.80 -4.95
N THR A 129 -10.85 20.89 -4.40
CA THR A 129 -11.42 20.93 -3.05
C THR A 129 -12.90 21.27 -3.08
N SER A 130 -13.67 20.71 -2.16
CA SER A 130 -15.06 21.11 -1.94
C SER A 130 -15.14 22.44 -1.21
N VAL A 131 -16.10 23.28 -1.61
CA VAL A 131 -16.38 24.56 -0.92
C VAL A 131 -17.15 24.30 0.38
N ASP A 132 -18.03 23.31 0.38
CA ASP A 132 -18.91 23.05 1.53
C ASP A 132 -18.31 22.09 2.57
N TYR A 133 -17.28 21.31 2.17
CA TYR A 133 -16.68 20.24 3.01
C TYR A 133 -15.16 20.32 2.94
N GLU A 134 -14.49 19.87 4.00
CA GLU A 134 -13.02 19.82 4.09
C GLU A 134 -12.42 18.64 3.29
N THR A 135 -12.90 18.39 2.08
CA THR A 135 -12.45 17.30 1.23
C THR A 135 -11.68 17.82 0.04
N THR A 136 -10.43 17.42 -0.08
CA THR A 136 -9.56 17.75 -1.21
C THR A 136 -9.09 16.47 -1.89
N LYS A 137 -9.11 16.45 -3.21
CA LYS A 137 -8.64 15.34 -4.02
C LYS A 137 -7.53 15.80 -4.95
N GLN A 138 -6.46 15.03 -5.02
CA GLN A 138 -5.42 15.16 -6.03
C GLN A 138 -5.95 14.59 -7.35
N ILE A 139 -5.84 15.36 -8.42
CA ILE A 139 -6.30 15.00 -9.77
C ILE A 139 -5.14 14.47 -10.61
N THR A 140 -4.00 15.14 -10.56
CA THR A 140 -2.77 14.70 -11.22
C THR A 140 -1.74 14.30 -10.19
N ASN A 141 -0.90 13.32 -10.50
CA ASN A 141 0.21 12.86 -9.66
C ASN A 141 1.35 12.45 -10.57
N THR A 142 2.03 13.43 -11.12
CA THR A 142 3.11 13.23 -12.08
C THR A 142 4.38 13.95 -11.61
N PRO A 143 5.57 13.53 -12.03
CA PRO A 143 6.80 14.24 -11.71
C PRO A 143 6.95 15.57 -12.48
N GLN A 144 6.11 15.81 -13.48
CA GLN A 144 6.07 17.03 -14.28
C GLN A 144 5.12 18.08 -13.69
N GLN A 145 4.93 19.18 -14.42
CA GLN A 145 4.12 20.30 -13.95
C GLN A 145 2.86 20.47 -14.77
N GLU A 146 1.80 20.91 -14.08
CA GLU A 146 0.56 21.39 -14.66
C GLU A 146 0.40 22.91 -14.40
N ARG A 147 -0.31 23.58 -15.31
CA ARG A 147 -0.63 25.04 -15.26
C ARG A 147 -1.94 25.34 -15.96
N ASP A 148 -2.45 26.52 -15.75
CA ASP A 148 -3.55 27.11 -16.53
C ASP A 148 -4.82 26.26 -16.51
N LEU A 149 -5.53 26.27 -15.38
CA LEU A 149 -6.75 25.49 -15.15
C LEU A 149 -8.01 26.14 -15.70
N ASP A 150 -8.92 25.36 -16.28
CA ASP A 150 -10.30 25.76 -16.49
C ASP A 150 -11.27 24.57 -16.33
N PHE A 151 -12.49 24.85 -15.83
CA PHE A 151 -13.57 23.89 -15.76
C PHE A 151 -14.40 23.89 -17.03
N SER A 152 -14.83 22.70 -17.49
CA SER A 152 -15.87 22.63 -18.49
C SER A 152 -17.19 23.25 -17.98
N PRO A 153 -18.04 23.80 -18.86
CA PRO A 153 -19.30 24.44 -18.45
C PRO A 153 -20.28 23.51 -17.74
N ASP A 154 -20.20 22.23 -17.95
CA ASP A 154 -20.98 21.20 -17.25
C ASP A 154 -20.36 20.76 -15.92
N GLY A 155 -19.13 21.23 -15.60
CA GLY A 155 -18.40 20.90 -14.39
C GLY A 155 -17.85 19.48 -14.34
N ARG A 156 -17.87 18.73 -15.45
CA ARG A 156 -17.46 17.31 -15.50
C ARG A 156 -16.03 17.09 -15.96
N SER A 157 -15.39 18.13 -16.46
CA SER A 157 -14.02 18.06 -16.95
C SER A 157 -13.21 19.26 -16.48
N LEU A 158 -11.91 19.06 -16.36
CA LEU A 158 -10.89 20.08 -16.14
C LEU A 158 -9.94 20.04 -17.31
N VAL A 159 -9.65 21.18 -17.92
CA VAL A 159 -8.58 21.32 -18.89
C VAL A 159 -7.41 22.07 -18.26
N TYR A 160 -6.20 21.72 -18.64
CA TYR A 160 -4.97 22.33 -18.15
C TYR A 160 -3.82 22.14 -19.12
N SER A 161 -2.82 23.00 -19.02
CA SER A 161 -1.53 22.78 -19.67
C SER A 161 -0.69 21.85 -18.84
N ALA A 162 -0.11 20.81 -19.42
CA ALA A 162 0.74 19.87 -18.73
C ALA A 162 2.03 19.60 -19.50
N GLU A 163 3.13 19.53 -18.76
CA GLU A 163 4.39 19.04 -19.26
C GLU A 163 4.36 17.51 -19.26
N ARG A 164 4.57 16.91 -20.43
CA ARG A 164 4.73 15.46 -20.57
C ARG A 164 5.90 15.19 -21.51
N GLY A 165 6.94 14.54 -20.96
CA GLY A 165 8.19 14.42 -21.68
C GLY A 165 8.92 15.77 -21.81
N GLU A 166 9.21 16.21 -23.04
CA GLU A 166 9.96 17.44 -23.30
C GLU A 166 9.09 18.62 -23.75
N THR A 167 7.76 18.46 -23.83
CA THR A 167 6.85 19.47 -24.38
C THR A 167 5.65 19.73 -23.47
N TRP A 168 5.09 20.96 -23.59
CA TRP A 168 3.83 21.33 -22.96
C TRP A 168 2.67 21.07 -23.92
N GLY A 169 1.69 20.31 -23.46
CA GLY A 169 0.46 20.01 -24.18
C GLY A 169 -0.78 20.47 -23.43
N VAL A 170 -1.95 20.36 -24.05
CA VAL A 170 -3.25 20.54 -23.40
C VAL A 170 -3.81 19.17 -23.06
N TYR A 171 -4.18 18.99 -21.81
CA TYR A 171 -4.74 17.76 -21.26
C TYR A 171 -6.08 18.04 -20.59
N GLN A 172 -6.90 17.01 -20.52
CA GLN A 172 -8.20 17.04 -19.87
C GLN A 172 -8.34 15.90 -18.88
N SER A 173 -8.77 16.20 -17.65
CA SER A 173 -9.22 15.19 -16.70
C SER A 173 -10.74 15.24 -16.56
N SER A 174 -11.40 14.08 -16.65
CA SER A 174 -12.86 13.98 -16.69
C SER A 174 -13.40 12.96 -15.69
N LEU A 175 -14.63 13.20 -15.23
CA LEU A 175 -15.43 12.24 -14.46
C LEU A 175 -15.89 11.11 -15.37
N VAL A 176 -15.43 9.87 -15.10
CA VAL A 176 -15.77 8.68 -15.91
C VAL A 176 -17.22 8.23 -15.68
N ARG A 177 -17.61 8.13 -14.41
CA ARG A 177 -18.91 7.60 -14.05
C ARG A 177 -20.01 8.66 -14.24
N LYS A 178 -21.08 8.31 -14.93
CA LYS A 178 -22.20 9.22 -15.21
C LYS A 178 -22.86 9.76 -13.94
N ASN A 179 -22.85 8.98 -12.86
CA ASN A 179 -23.48 9.37 -11.59
C ASN A 179 -22.56 10.24 -10.71
N ASP A 180 -21.26 10.31 -11.01
CA ASP A 180 -20.36 11.20 -10.30
C ASP A 180 -20.65 12.64 -10.71
N LYS A 181 -20.88 13.50 -9.70
CA LYS A 181 -21.22 14.91 -9.89
C LYS A 181 -20.07 15.84 -9.54
N TYR A 182 -19.10 15.35 -8.77
CA TYR A 182 -18.03 16.14 -8.18
C TYR A 182 -16.71 15.39 -8.28
N PHE A 183 -15.64 16.09 -8.54
CA PHE A 183 -14.28 15.55 -8.57
C PHE A 183 -13.85 15.03 -7.18
N THR A 184 -14.19 15.75 -6.13
CA THR A 184 -13.82 15.42 -4.75
C THR A 184 -14.30 14.04 -4.29
N TYR A 185 -15.41 13.55 -4.84
CA TYR A 185 -16.00 12.24 -4.51
C TYR A 185 -15.88 11.20 -5.61
N ALA A 186 -15.39 11.58 -6.80
CA ALA A 186 -15.26 10.64 -7.91
C ALA A 186 -14.29 9.51 -7.55
N GLN A 187 -14.66 8.28 -7.85
CA GLN A 187 -13.81 7.11 -7.64
C GLN A 187 -12.86 6.87 -8.82
N GLU A 188 -13.27 7.31 -10.01
CA GLU A 188 -12.55 7.09 -11.25
C GLU A 188 -12.50 8.36 -12.08
N LEU A 189 -11.30 8.76 -12.45
CA LEU A 189 -11.01 9.88 -13.33
C LEU A 189 -10.24 9.37 -14.54
N LYS A 190 -10.42 10.05 -15.68
CA LYS A 190 -9.70 9.76 -16.90
C LYS A 190 -8.94 11.00 -17.35
N GLU A 191 -7.63 10.92 -17.48
CA GLU A 191 -6.82 11.94 -18.15
C GLU A 191 -6.67 11.60 -19.62
N GLU A 192 -6.86 12.58 -20.51
CA GLU A 192 -6.68 12.45 -21.95
C GLU A 192 -5.91 13.65 -22.51
N PRO A 193 -5.00 13.41 -23.46
CA PRO A 193 -4.38 14.48 -24.22
C PRO A 193 -5.39 15.07 -25.23
N LEU A 194 -5.55 16.38 -25.25
CA LEU A 194 -6.31 17.10 -26.27
C LEU A 194 -5.39 17.63 -27.37
N VAL A 195 -4.26 18.22 -26.98
CA VAL A 195 -3.26 18.74 -27.91
C VAL A 195 -1.88 18.31 -27.45
N VAL A 196 -1.25 17.43 -28.22
CA VAL A 196 0.15 17.02 -28.01
C VAL A 196 0.85 17.01 -29.37
N ASN A 197 1.76 17.93 -29.54
CA ASN A 197 2.57 18.05 -30.74
C ASN A 197 3.98 18.57 -30.38
N SER A 198 4.79 18.90 -31.36
CA SER A 198 6.14 19.44 -31.15
C SER A 198 6.15 20.90 -30.69
N GLN A 199 5.00 21.57 -30.62
CA GLN A 199 4.87 22.96 -30.19
C GLN A 199 4.38 22.98 -28.73
N THR A 200 4.73 24.04 -28.01
CA THR A 200 4.24 24.22 -26.63
C THR A 200 2.84 24.83 -26.63
N SER A 201 1.94 24.29 -25.82
CA SER A 201 0.53 24.71 -25.72
C SER A 201 0.21 25.13 -24.29
N PHE A 202 -0.38 26.32 -24.11
CA PHE A 202 -0.65 26.94 -22.82
C PHE A 202 -2.03 27.59 -22.77
N GLN A 203 -2.48 27.88 -21.55
CA GLN A 203 -3.70 28.64 -21.23
C GLN A 203 -4.95 28.11 -21.96
N PRO A 204 -5.25 26.81 -21.83
CA PRO A 204 -6.46 26.28 -22.40
C PRO A 204 -7.71 26.82 -21.68
N MET A 205 -8.75 27.08 -22.44
CA MET A 205 -10.04 27.58 -21.92
C MET A 205 -11.18 26.97 -22.72
N TYR A 206 -12.20 26.48 -22.04
CA TYR A 206 -13.41 25.98 -22.69
C TYR A 206 -14.24 27.10 -23.32
N SER A 207 -14.90 26.78 -24.44
CA SER A 207 -15.98 27.60 -24.95
C SER A 207 -17.18 27.52 -23.99
N PRO A 208 -18.05 28.57 -23.97
CA PRO A 208 -19.24 28.60 -23.09
C PRO A 208 -20.21 27.41 -23.29
N ASP A 209 -20.23 26.83 -24.47
CA ASP A 209 -21.06 25.65 -24.78
C ASP A 209 -20.32 24.32 -24.58
N GLY A 210 -19.05 24.36 -24.18
CA GLY A 210 -18.23 23.20 -23.87
C GLY A 210 -17.79 22.35 -25.06
N LYS A 211 -17.97 22.86 -26.28
CA LYS A 211 -17.65 22.08 -27.50
C LYS A 211 -16.27 22.33 -28.06
N GLU A 212 -15.64 23.40 -27.64
CA GLU A 212 -14.34 23.82 -28.12
C GLU A 212 -13.42 24.17 -26.97
N VAL A 213 -12.11 24.09 -27.20
CA VAL A 213 -11.07 24.57 -26.31
C VAL A 213 -10.15 25.49 -27.09
N ALA A 214 -10.04 26.75 -26.65
CA ALA A 214 -9.05 27.70 -27.12
C ALA A 214 -7.76 27.57 -26.30
N PHE A 215 -6.60 27.75 -26.93
CA PHE A 215 -5.30 27.70 -26.26
C PHE A 215 -4.26 28.53 -27.02
N LEU A 216 -3.14 28.84 -26.37
CA LEU A 216 -2.00 29.54 -26.98
C LEU A 216 -0.93 28.54 -27.41
N GLU A 217 -0.64 28.48 -28.68
CA GLU A 217 0.50 27.75 -29.24
C GLU A 217 1.73 28.66 -29.30
N ASN A 218 2.86 28.20 -28.74
CA ASN A 218 4.11 28.96 -28.64
C ASN A 218 3.97 30.36 -28.03
N ARG A 219 2.93 30.57 -27.20
CA ARG A 219 2.59 31.86 -26.54
C ARG A 219 2.27 32.99 -27.51
N THR A 220 2.16 32.74 -28.79
CA THR A 220 1.98 33.77 -29.83
C THR A 220 0.78 33.53 -30.73
N THR A 221 0.33 32.31 -30.85
CA THR A 221 -0.73 31.91 -31.78
C THR A 221 -1.93 31.37 -31.02
N LEU A 222 -3.07 32.02 -31.17
CA LEU A 222 -4.34 31.51 -30.64
C LEU A 222 -4.83 30.35 -31.54
N ARG A 223 -5.13 29.22 -30.95
CA ARG A 223 -5.71 28.04 -31.58
C ARG A 223 -7.01 27.65 -30.93
N VAL A 224 -7.88 27.00 -31.69
CA VAL A 224 -9.14 26.41 -31.20
C VAL A 224 -9.25 24.98 -31.74
N ILE A 225 -9.65 24.06 -30.87
CA ILE A 225 -9.96 22.69 -31.23
C ILE A 225 -11.41 22.37 -30.89
N ASN A 226 -12.05 21.50 -31.66
CA ASN A 226 -13.35 20.89 -31.35
C ASN A 226 -13.12 19.64 -30.51
N LEU A 227 -14.00 19.41 -29.52
CA LEU A 227 -13.98 18.27 -28.61
C LEU A 227 -14.84 17.11 -29.09
#